data_ea91d30155bc9c23dfb3b0e5f988042c
#
_entry.id   ea91d30155bc9c23dfb3b0e5f988042c
#
_cell.length_a   1.000
_cell.length_b   1.000
_cell.length_c   1.000
_cell.angle_alpha   90.00
_cell.angle_beta   90.00
_cell.angle_gamma   90.00
#
_symmetry.space_group_name_H-M   'P 1'
#
loop_
_entity.id
_entity.type
_entity.pdbx_description
1 polymer ?
#
loop_
_entity_poly.entity_id
_entity_poly.type
_entity_poly.pdbx_seq_one_letter_code
_entity_poly.pdbx_strand_id
1 'polypeptide(L)'
;PLGGVRRAFALAQRLGLPVVVSSALDTSVGISAGVALAAALPELAGACGLGTVRLLDRDVAAPSFVPASGGLPVRSVHVSRRLLASVSADDDLTSRWQVRLGHILVALRTRRERERRDPACAIAGLPL
;
A
#
# COMPACT_ATOMS: atom_id res chain seq x y z
N PRO A 1 -6.80 -1.56 -2.78
CA PRO A 1 -8.10 -0.93 -3.03
C PRO A 1 -8.37 -0.84 -4.51
N LEU A 2 -9.60 -1.16 -4.89
CA LEU A 2 -10.08 -1.10 -6.28
C LEU A 2 -9.99 0.35 -6.79
N GLY A 3 -9.10 0.63 -7.72
CA GLY A 3 -8.94 1.95 -8.31
C GLY A 3 -7.90 2.88 -7.67
N GLY A 4 -7.16 2.40 -6.67
CA GLY A 4 -6.10 3.16 -5.99
C GLY A 4 -6.60 4.07 -4.87
N VAL A 5 -5.65 4.57 -4.09
CA VAL A 5 -5.91 5.36 -2.87
C VAL A 5 -6.71 6.63 -3.15
N ARG A 6 -6.39 7.39 -4.19
CA ARG A 6 -7.08 8.64 -4.53
C ARG A 6 -8.57 8.42 -4.77
N ARG A 7 -8.92 7.35 -5.50
CA ARG A 7 -10.32 7.04 -5.80
C ARG A 7 -11.08 6.57 -4.55
N ALA A 8 -10.46 5.71 -3.75
CA ALA A 8 -11.04 5.25 -2.49
C ALA A 8 -11.33 6.43 -1.54
N PHE A 9 -10.37 7.35 -1.43
CA PHE A 9 -10.52 8.55 -0.60
C PHE A 9 -11.61 9.49 -1.13
N ALA A 10 -11.63 9.78 -2.45
CA ALA A 10 -12.67 10.60 -3.06
C ALA A 10 -14.08 10.00 -2.86
N LEU A 11 -14.19 8.67 -2.93
CA LEU A 11 -15.47 7.99 -2.67
C LEU A 11 -15.88 8.10 -1.20
N ALA A 12 -14.95 7.89 -0.26
CA ALA A 12 -15.23 8.06 1.16
C ALA A 12 -15.71 9.48 1.49
N GLN A 13 -15.05 10.50 0.94
CA GLN A 13 -15.46 11.90 1.10
C GLN A 13 -16.86 12.15 0.56
N ARG A 14 -17.19 11.65 -0.64
CA ARG A 14 -18.52 11.81 -1.24
C ARG A 14 -19.63 11.17 -0.42
N LEU A 15 -19.32 10.07 0.26
CA LEU A 15 -20.27 9.32 1.08
C LEU A 15 -20.25 9.75 2.55
N GLY A 16 -19.43 10.74 2.93
CA GLY A 16 -19.30 11.17 4.33
C GLY A 16 -18.74 10.08 5.24
N LEU A 17 -17.96 9.13 4.69
CA LEU A 17 -17.42 8.01 5.47
C LEU A 17 -16.13 8.39 6.17
N PRO A 18 -15.97 8.02 7.46
CA PRO A 18 -14.74 8.20 8.19
C PRO A 18 -13.61 7.34 7.59
N VAL A 19 -12.38 7.83 7.62
CA VAL A 19 -11.22 7.15 7.04
C VAL A 19 -10.16 6.87 8.10
N VAL A 20 -9.66 5.64 8.11
CA VAL A 20 -8.45 5.22 8.81
C VAL A 20 -7.53 4.49 7.84
N VAL A 21 -6.22 4.55 8.09
CA VAL A 21 -5.22 3.84 7.28
C VAL A 21 -4.79 2.57 8.00
N SER A 22 -4.79 1.45 7.28
CA SER A 22 -4.38 0.16 7.83
C SER A 22 -3.40 -0.56 6.90
N SER A 23 -2.51 -1.32 7.48
CA SER A 23 -1.56 -2.20 6.80
C SER A 23 -2.03 -3.67 6.83
N ALA A 24 -1.47 -4.49 5.94
CA ALA A 24 -1.75 -5.91 5.86
C ALA A 24 -0.44 -6.72 5.82
N LEU A 25 0.25 -6.82 6.95
CA LEU A 25 1.56 -7.50 7.10
C LEU A 25 2.67 -6.85 6.26
N ASP A 26 2.72 -5.53 6.28
CA ASP A 26 3.71 -4.76 5.54
C ASP A 26 5.05 -4.69 6.30
N THR A 27 6.15 -4.69 5.54
CA THR A 27 7.47 -4.33 6.06
C THR A 27 7.52 -2.86 6.44
N SER A 28 8.57 -2.43 7.12
CA SER A 28 8.78 -1.01 7.46
C SER A 28 8.62 -0.06 6.28
N VAL A 29 8.95 -0.49 5.07
CA VAL A 29 8.78 0.31 3.85
C VAL A 29 7.30 0.54 3.54
N GLY A 30 6.49 -0.51 3.57
CA GLY A 30 5.04 -0.40 3.37
C GLY A 30 4.37 0.41 4.50
N ILE A 31 4.77 0.17 5.76
CA ILE A 31 4.29 0.96 6.89
C ILE A 31 4.61 2.44 6.71
N SER A 32 5.82 2.80 6.25
CA SER A 32 6.17 4.22 6.02
C SER A 32 5.30 4.89 4.95
N ALA A 33 4.92 4.14 3.91
CA ALA A 33 3.98 4.63 2.91
C ALA A 33 2.57 4.85 3.50
N GLY A 34 2.11 3.92 4.35
CA GLY A 34 0.86 4.08 5.10
C GLY A 34 0.86 5.29 6.04
N VAL A 35 1.98 5.52 6.75
CA VAL A 35 2.16 6.71 7.61
C VAL A 35 2.13 7.99 6.80
N ALA A 36 2.82 8.04 5.67
CA ALA A 36 2.79 9.20 4.77
C ALA A 36 1.38 9.48 4.25
N LEU A 37 0.63 8.43 3.89
CA LEU A 37 -0.76 8.56 3.50
C LEU A 37 -1.62 9.10 4.65
N ALA A 38 -1.51 8.53 5.85
CA ALA A 38 -2.26 8.99 7.02
C ALA A 38 -1.98 10.46 7.33
N ALA A 39 -0.71 10.87 7.25
CA ALA A 39 -0.31 12.27 7.48
C ALA A 39 -0.81 13.24 6.39
N ALA A 40 -1.10 12.74 5.19
CA ALA A 40 -1.61 13.55 4.08
C ALA A 40 -3.14 13.68 4.11
N LEU A 41 -3.84 12.95 4.96
CA LEU A 41 -5.29 13.06 5.10
C LEU A 41 -5.65 14.28 5.94
N PRO A 42 -6.69 15.05 5.57
CA PRO A 42 -7.11 16.23 6.33
C PRO A 42 -7.60 15.88 7.73
N GLU A 43 -8.16 14.69 7.90
CA GLU A 43 -8.68 14.18 9.16
C GLU A 43 -8.56 12.65 9.20
N LEU A 44 -8.27 12.12 10.37
CA LEU A 44 -8.28 10.70 10.68
C LEU A 44 -9.40 10.41 11.68
N ALA A 45 -10.25 9.43 11.36
CA ALA A 45 -11.38 9.07 12.21
C ALA A 45 -10.97 8.32 13.50
N GLY A 46 -9.72 7.93 13.62
CA GLY A 46 -9.20 7.21 14.77
C GLY A 46 -7.78 6.71 14.58
N ALA A 47 -7.34 5.84 15.47
CA ALA A 47 -6.04 5.22 15.40
C ALA A 47 -5.86 4.39 14.13
N CYS A 48 -4.72 4.55 13.45
CA CYS A 48 -4.38 3.81 12.25
C CYS A 48 -3.78 2.43 12.57
N GLY A 49 -4.14 1.42 11.78
CA GLY A 49 -3.63 0.04 11.92
C GLY A 49 -2.25 -0.16 11.26
N LEU A 50 -1.23 0.59 11.67
CA LEU A 50 0.09 0.63 11.02
C LEU A 50 1.20 -0.04 11.86
N GLY A 51 0.86 -1.03 12.68
CA GLY A 51 1.81 -1.72 13.55
C GLY A 51 2.17 -3.14 13.13
N THR A 52 1.72 -3.63 11.97
CA THR A 52 1.83 -5.04 11.56
C THR A 52 3.26 -5.53 11.30
N VAL A 53 4.23 -4.64 11.12
CA VAL A 53 5.65 -5.00 11.02
C VAL A 53 6.15 -5.81 12.23
N ARG A 54 5.52 -5.65 13.41
CA ARG A 54 5.84 -6.44 14.61
C ARG A 54 5.51 -7.93 14.49
N LEU A 55 4.70 -8.30 13.51
CA LEU A 55 4.29 -9.68 13.22
C LEU A 55 5.25 -10.39 12.27
N LEU A 56 6.24 -9.69 11.75
CA LEU A 56 7.27 -10.26 10.89
C LEU A 56 8.49 -10.66 11.70
N ASP A 57 8.99 -11.86 11.50
CA ASP A 57 10.23 -12.34 12.12
C ASP A 57 11.46 -11.54 11.66
N ARG A 58 11.41 -11.02 10.45
CA ARG A 58 12.46 -10.22 9.82
C ARG A 58 11.86 -9.05 9.04
N ASP A 59 12.61 -7.97 9.05
CA ASP A 59 12.26 -6.76 8.31
C ASP A 59 13.38 -6.40 7.32
N VAL A 60 13.07 -5.55 6.36
CA VAL A 60 14.01 -5.08 5.33
C VAL A 60 14.70 -3.76 5.71
N ALA A 61 14.37 -3.20 6.85
CA ALA A 61 14.95 -1.96 7.38
C ALA A 61 15.54 -2.17 8.78
N ALA A 62 16.57 -1.40 9.12
CA ALA A 62 17.15 -1.37 10.44
C ALA A 62 17.41 0.10 10.88
N PRO A 63 16.85 0.52 12.01
CA PRO A 63 15.90 -0.22 12.85
C PRO A 63 14.54 -0.38 12.17
N SER A 64 13.80 -1.43 12.53
CA SER A 64 12.42 -1.63 12.08
C SER A 64 11.53 -0.46 12.50
N PHE A 65 10.60 -0.09 11.62
CA PHE A 65 9.71 1.05 11.82
C PHE A 65 8.47 0.65 12.64
N VAL A 66 8.70 0.40 13.93
CA VAL A 66 7.67 -0.02 14.87
C VAL A 66 7.10 1.16 15.64
N PRO A 67 5.80 1.14 15.99
CA PRO A 67 5.21 2.17 16.84
C PRO A 67 5.87 2.22 18.22
N ALA A 68 6.16 3.44 18.69
CA ALA A 68 6.63 3.72 20.02
C ALA A 68 5.69 4.73 20.69
N SER A 69 5.35 4.48 21.95
CA SER A 69 4.43 5.34 22.72
C SER A 69 3.12 5.65 21.96
N GLY A 70 2.59 4.67 21.23
CA GLY A 70 1.34 4.80 20.48
C GLY A 70 1.44 5.55 19.15
N GLY A 71 2.64 5.95 18.70
CA GLY A 71 2.83 6.75 17.49
C GLY A 71 3.93 6.24 16.56
N LEU A 72 3.87 6.69 15.32
CA LEU A 72 4.90 6.53 14.29
C LEU A 72 5.27 7.91 13.74
N PRO A 73 6.56 8.29 13.67
CA PRO A 73 6.97 9.56 13.09
C PRO A 73 6.80 9.54 11.57
N VAL A 74 6.43 10.68 10.99
CA VAL A 74 6.38 10.83 9.53
C VAL A 74 7.81 10.98 9.01
N ARG A 75 8.37 9.91 8.45
CA ARG A 75 9.72 9.89 7.89
C ARG A 75 9.89 8.83 6.82
N SER A 76 10.87 8.99 5.97
CA SER A 76 11.30 7.95 5.03
C SER A 76 11.98 6.79 5.76
N VAL A 77 11.78 5.59 5.23
CA VAL A 77 12.44 4.36 5.65
C VAL A 77 13.26 3.81 4.48
N HIS A 78 14.53 3.52 4.74
CA HIS A 78 15.44 3.01 3.73
C HIS A 78 15.64 1.51 3.85
N VAL A 79 15.63 0.83 2.70
CA VAL A 79 15.89 -0.61 2.64
C VAL A 79 17.37 -0.89 2.88
N SER A 80 17.65 -1.80 3.81
CA SER A 80 18.99 -2.38 3.96
C SER A 80 19.19 -3.52 2.95
N ARG A 81 20.14 -3.36 2.03
CA ARG A 81 20.44 -4.41 1.03
C ARG A 81 20.77 -5.74 1.67
N ARG A 82 21.48 -5.73 2.80
CA ARG A 82 21.83 -6.94 3.54
C ARG A 82 20.59 -7.64 4.12
N LEU A 83 19.68 -6.89 4.73
CA LEU A 83 18.44 -7.45 5.28
C LEU A 83 17.53 -7.95 4.16
N LEU A 84 17.40 -7.21 3.08
CA LEU A 84 16.61 -7.65 1.93
C LEU A 84 17.13 -8.97 1.36
N ALA A 85 18.45 -9.11 1.19
CA ALA A 85 19.06 -10.36 0.72
C ALA A 85 18.78 -11.53 1.67
N SER A 86 18.73 -11.28 2.99
CA SER A 86 18.49 -12.34 3.99
C SER A 86 17.06 -12.85 4.03
N VAL A 87 16.12 -12.16 3.38
CA VAL A 87 14.68 -12.51 3.30
C VAL A 87 14.23 -12.73 1.86
N SER A 88 15.17 -12.83 0.92
CA SER A 88 14.85 -13.10 -0.48
C SER A 88 14.13 -14.44 -0.61
N ALA A 89 13.11 -14.46 -1.44
CA ALA A 89 12.41 -15.69 -1.80
C ALA A 89 13.32 -16.61 -2.60
N ASP A 90 13.02 -17.89 -2.59
CA ASP A 90 13.65 -18.87 -3.49
C ASP A 90 13.27 -18.59 -4.97
N ASP A 91 13.94 -19.29 -5.89
CA ASP A 91 13.76 -19.07 -7.32
C ASP A 91 12.36 -19.44 -7.81
N ASP A 92 11.73 -20.47 -7.23
CA ASP A 92 10.39 -20.90 -7.59
C ASP A 92 9.35 -19.83 -7.19
N LEU A 93 9.39 -19.37 -5.95
CA LEU A 93 8.50 -18.31 -5.47
C LEU A 93 8.74 -17.00 -6.23
N THR A 94 10.00 -16.67 -6.51
CA THR A 94 10.37 -15.49 -7.31
C THR A 94 9.78 -15.55 -8.71
N SER A 95 9.92 -16.69 -9.40
CA SER A 95 9.36 -16.90 -10.74
C SER A 95 7.84 -16.78 -10.76
N ARG A 96 7.15 -17.38 -9.79
CA ARG A 96 5.69 -17.27 -9.65
C ARG A 96 5.24 -15.82 -9.48
N TRP A 97 5.95 -15.04 -8.66
CA TRP A 97 5.62 -13.63 -8.46
C TRP A 97 5.92 -12.78 -9.70
N GLN A 98 7.01 -13.05 -10.43
CA GLN A 98 7.33 -12.36 -11.68
C GLN A 98 6.22 -12.55 -12.72
N VAL A 99 5.74 -13.78 -12.91
CA VAL A 99 4.62 -14.09 -13.80
C VAL A 99 3.37 -13.33 -13.36
N ARG A 100 3.02 -13.37 -12.07
CA ARG A 100 1.85 -12.68 -11.52
C ARG A 100 1.95 -11.16 -11.72
N LEU A 101 3.09 -10.56 -11.45
CA LEU A 101 3.33 -9.14 -11.67
C LEU A 101 3.23 -8.77 -13.14
N GLY A 102 3.75 -9.62 -14.03
CA GLY A 102 3.60 -9.46 -15.48
C GLY A 102 2.14 -9.37 -15.91
N HIS A 103 1.31 -10.31 -15.45
CA HIS A 103 -0.14 -10.29 -15.72
C HIS A 103 -0.83 -9.03 -15.19
N ILE A 104 -0.48 -8.59 -13.98
CA ILE A 104 -1.03 -7.36 -13.38
C ILE A 104 -0.63 -6.13 -14.21
N LEU A 105 0.62 -6.04 -14.65
CA LEU A 105 1.09 -4.92 -15.46
C LEU A 105 0.38 -4.86 -16.83
N VAL A 106 0.17 -6.00 -17.48
CA VAL A 106 -0.61 -6.08 -18.72
C VAL A 106 -2.04 -5.59 -18.48
N ALA A 107 -2.72 -6.11 -17.46
CA ALA A 107 -4.08 -5.73 -17.13
C ALA A 107 -4.20 -4.21 -16.83
N LEU A 108 -3.23 -3.64 -16.10
CA LEU A 108 -3.19 -2.20 -15.80
C LEU A 108 -2.98 -1.35 -17.06
N ARG A 109 -2.12 -1.78 -18.01
CA ARG A 109 -1.90 -1.09 -19.27
C ARG A 109 -3.17 -1.10 -20.12
N THR A 110 -3.78 -2.26 -20.31
CA THR A 110 -5.04 -2.41 -21.06
C THR A 110 -6.16 -1.56 -20.47
N ARG A 111 -6.26 -1.53 -19.13
CA ARG A 111 -7.24 -0.69 -18.45
C ARG A 111 -6.99 0.80 -18.71
N ARG A 112 -5.75 1.28 -18.59
CA ARG A 112 -5.39 2.68 -18.86
C ARG A 112 -5.65 3.08 -20.31
N GLU A 113 -5.43 2.17 -21.25
CA GLU A 113 -5.73 2.39 -22.66
C GLU A 113 -7.24 2.51 -22.92
N ARG A 114 -8.05 1.66 -22.28
CA ARG A 114 -9.54 1.77 -22.33
C ARG A 114 -10.02 3.07 -21.71
N GLU A 115 -9.53 3.45 -20.54
CA GLU A 115 -9.89 4.71 -19.86
C GLU A 115 -9.51 5.95 -20.69
N ARG A 116 -8.42 5.87 -21.47
CA ARG A 116 -8.02 6.94 -22.41
C ARG A 116 -8.92 7.03 -23.64
N ARG A 117 -9.41 5.90 -24.15
CA ARG A 117 -10.28 5.83 -25.33
C ARG A 117 -11.73 6.19 -25.02
N ASP A 118 -12.17 5.88 -23.83
CA ASP A 118 -13.54 6.14 -23.34
C ASP A 118 -13.48 6.67 -21.90
N PRO A 119 -13.42 8.00 -21.73
CA PRO A 119 -13.42 8.62 -20.41
C PRO A 119 -14.70 8.35 -19.60
N ALA A 120 -15.83 8.05 -20.25
CA ALA A 120 -17.08 7.68 -19.58
C ALA A 120 -16.97 6.31 -18.88
N CYS A 121 -16.17 5.41 -19.41
CA CYS A 121 -15.90 4.10 -18.82
C CYS A 121 -15.12 4.19 -17.50
N ALA A 122 -14.35 5.27 -17.30
CA ALA A 122 -13.62 5.51 -16.06
C ALA A 122 -14.56 5.76 -14.86
N ILE A 123 -15.78 6.22 -15.11
CA ILE A 123 -16.80 6.52 -14.09
C ILE A 123 -17.74 5.32 -13.88
N ALA A 124 -17.98 4.52 -14.92
CA ALA A 124 -18.93 3.40 -14.90
C ALA A 124 -18.39 2.12 -14.22
N GLY A 125 -17.11 2.03 -13.92
CA GLY A 125 -16.49 0.86 -13.31
C GLY A 125 -16.62 0.77 -11.78
N LEU A 126 -17.71 1.30 -11.20
CA LEU A 126 -18.14 1.03 -9.83
C LEU A 126 -19.31 0.04 -9.91
N PRO A 127 -19.11 -1.26 -9.59
CA PRO A 127 -20.25 -2.03 -9.11
C PRO A 127 -20.67 -1.41 -7.76
N LEU A 128 -21.95 -1.16 -7.64
CA LEU A 128 -22.64 -0.86 -6.39
C LEU A 128 -22.44 -2.01 -5.40
#